data_f482ed548f73f6837c679f75833c6193
#
_entry.id   f482ed548f73f6837c679f75833c6193
#
_cell.length_a   1.000
_cell.length_b   1.000
_cell.length_c   1.000
_cell.angle_alpha   90.00
_cell.angle_beta   90.00
_cell.angle_gamma   90.00
#
_symmetry.space_group_name_H-M   'P 1'
#
loop_
_entity.id
_entity.type
_entity.pdbx_description
1 polymer ?
#
loop_
_entity_poly.entity_id
_entity_poly.type
_entity_poly.pdbx_seq_one_letter_code
_entity_poly.pdbx_strand_id
1 'polypeptide(L)'
;MKRGFWIAYILLLMAQLLLSNYFHVTPYIFLTILPVMVLCIPIRVGTVGAMLIACLSGLTIDFLSEGVIGLNALSLIPVAYARNGIIGLIFGPELFARKEDFSVGRCGFGKVAMALFLSLLIFLVIYIWADGAGTRPLWFNGLRLGASLVASFIVSLLTLGALAPDPRK
;
A
#
# COMPACT_ATOMS: atom_id res chain seq x y z
N MET A 1 6.03 -20.95 -0.11
CA MET A 1 5.10 -19.81 0.03
C MET A 1 4.08 -20.17 1.09
N LYS A 2 3.95 -19.38 2.15
CA LYS A 2 2.98 -19.69 3.22
C LYS A 2 1.58 -19.44 2.67
N ARG A 3 0.75 -20.47 2.58
CA ARG A 3 -0.66 -20.39 2.15
C ARG A 3 -1.43 -19.29 2.91
N GLY A 4 -1.10 -19.08 4.18
CA GLY A 4 -1.71 -18.04 5.01
C GLY A 4 -1.48 -16.60 4.53
N PHE A 5 -0.36 -16.29 3.86
CA PHE A 5 -0.12 -14.94 3.33
C PHE A 5 -1.12 -14.58 2.22
N TRP A 6 -1.34 -15.46 1.27
CA TRP A 6 -2.26 -15.20 0.16
C TRP A 6 -3.71 -15.11 0.60
N ILE A 7 -4.10 -15.92 1.60
CA ILE A 7 -5.44 -15.83 2.20
C ILE A 7 -5.61 -14.46 2.89
N ALA A 8 -4.63 -14.05 3.70
CA ALA A 8 -4.66 -12.74 4.34
C ALA A 8 -4.66 -11.59 3.32
N TYR A 9 -3.90 -11.72 2.22
CA TYR A 9 -3.86 -10.73 1.15
C TYR A 9 -5.23 -10.56 0.48
N ILE A 10 -5.90 -11.66 0.13
CA ILE A 10 -7.24 -11.63 -0.47
C ILE A 10 -8.27 -11.06 0.51
N LEU A 11 -8.19 -11.45 1.78
CA LEU A 11 -9.08 -10.94 2.84
C LEU A 11 -8.94 -9.43 3.01
N LEU A 12 -7.71 -8.91 2.98
CA LEU A 12 -7.45 -7.48 3.06
C LEU A 12 -7.86 -6.74 1.79
N LEU A 13 -7.77 -7.38 0.62
CA LEU A 13 -8.28 -6.82 -0.62
C LEU A 13 -9.80 -6.66 -0.56
N MET A 14 -10.50 -7.65 -0.01
CA MET A 14 -11.95 -7.55 0.27
C MET A 14 -12.26 -6.47 1.32
N ALA A 15 -11.45 -6.35 2.37
CA ALA A 15 -11.59 -5.28 3.36
C ALA A 15 -11.38 -3.89 2.73
N GLN A 16 -10.40 -3.74 1.83
CA GLN A 16 -10.21 -2.48 1.08
C GLN A 16 -11.44 -2.16 0.24
N LEU A 17 -12.03 -3.16 -0.41
CA LEU A 17 -13.23 -2.98 -1.22
C LEU A 17 -14.42 -2.50 -0.38
N LEU A 18 -14.57 -3.06 0.82
CA LEU A 18 -15.57 -2.58 1.78
C LEU A 18 -15.27 -1.15 2.24
N LEU A 19 -14.01 -0.84 2.53
CA LEU A 19 -13.58 0.51 2.89
C LEU A 19 -13.90 1.51 1.77
N SER A 20 -13.58 1.18 0.52
CA SER A 20 -13.85 2.05 -0.63
C SER A 20 -15.34 2.24 -0.91
N ASN A 21 -16.19 1.24 -0.65
CA ASN A 21 -17.63 1.34 -0.91
C ASN A 21 -18.43 1.97 0.23
N TYR A 22 -18.06 1.69 1.49
CA TYR A 22 -18.86 2.11 2.64
C TYR A 22 -18.29 3.32 3.38
N PHE A 23 -16.98 3.57 3.31
CA PHE A 23 -16.31 4.66 4.01
C PHE A 23 -15.99 5.86 3.10
N HIS A 24 -16.98 6.33 2.34
CA HIS A 24 -16.92 7.67 1.72
C HIS A 24 -17.24 8.73 2.78
N VAL A 25 -16.38 8.83 3.82
CA VAL A 25 -16.63 9.71 4.98
C VAL A 25 -16.66 11.18 4.58
N THR A 26 -15.81 11.57 3.62
CA THR A 26 -15.74 12.97 3.17
C THR A 26 -14.95 13.03 1.85
N PRO A 27 -15.22 14.02 0.97
CA PRO A 27 -14.43 14.24 -0.25
C PRO A 27 -12.96 14.58 0.02
N TYR A 28 -12.63 14.89 1.29
CA TYR A 28 -11.28 15.25 1.75
C TYR A 28 -10.42 14.06 2.19
N ILE A 29 -11.01 12.89 2.49
CA ILE A 29 -10.29 11.76 3.07
C ILE A 29 -10.46 10.54 2.16
N PHE A 30 -9.34 10.06 1.63
CA PHE A 30 -9.26 8.79 0.92
C PHE A 30 -8.54 7.76 1.79
N LEU A 31 -9.25 6.72 2.21
CA LEU A 31 -8.73 5.65 3.05
C LEU A 31 -8.22 4.50 2.18
N THR A 32 -6.93 4.14 2.34
CA THR A 32 -6.34 3.02 1.60
C THR A 32 -5.38 2.20 2.44
N ILE A 33 -5.45 0.87 2.27
CA ILE A 33 -4.49 -0.11 2.79
C ILE A 33 -3.68 -0.78 1.67
N LEU A 34 -3.92 -0.42 0.41
CA LEU A 34 -3.27 -1.02 -0.75
C LEU A 34 -1.74 -0.93 -0.72
N PRO A 35 -1.11 0.22 -0.36
CA PRO A 35 0.34 0.32 -0.33
C PRO A 35 1.01 -0.62 0.67
N VAL A 36 0.39 -0.87 1.85
CA VAL A 36 0.94 -1.83 2.82
C VAL A 36 0.85 -3.26 2.29
N MET A 37 -0.22 -3.59 1.58
CA MET A 37 -0.37 -4.92 0.96
C MET A 37 0.75 -5.16 -0.06
N VAL A 38 1.04 -4.18 -0.91
CA VAL A 38 2.13 -4.25 -1.90
C VAL A 38 3.50 -4.32 -1.22
N LEU A 39 3.72 -3.55 -0.14
CA LEU A 39 4.96 -3.56 0.62
C LEU A 39 5.26 -4.94 1.22
N CYS A 40 4.22 -5.64 1.71
CA CYS A 40 4.32 -6.96 2.35
C CYS A 40 4.42 -8.14 1.36
N ILE A 41 4.31 -7.93 0.04
CA ILE A 41 4.50 -9.01 -0.94
C ILE A 41 5.86 -9.68 -0.70
N PRO A 42 5.97 -11.02 -0.69
CA PRO A 42 7.25 -11.70 -0.47
C PRO A 42 8.34 -11.25 -1.45
N ILE A 43 9.56 -11.06 -0.94
CA ILE A 43 10.71 -10.60 -1.76
C ILE A 43 11.01 -11.56 -2.91
N ARG A 44 10.70 -12.84 -2.74
CA ARG A 44 10.89 -13.90 -3.74
C ARG A 44 10.11 -13.69 -5.04
N VAL A 45 9.04 -12.92 -5.00
CA VAL A 45 8.18 -12.65 -6.18
C VAL A 45 8.90 -11.76 -7.21
N GLY A 46 9.93 -11.02 -6.78
CA GLY A 46 10.66 -10.09 -7.65
C GLY A 46 9.86 -8.82 -7.97
N THR A 47 10.52 -7.83 -8.59
CA THR A 47 9.91 -6.50 -8.86
C THR A 47 8.78 -6.61 -9.87
N VAL A 48 8.99 -7.31 -10.98
CA VAL A 48 7.99 -7.44 -12.06
C VAL A 48 6.75 -8.18 -11.55
N GLY A 49 6.94 -9.27 -10.79
CA GLY A 49 5.82 -9.99 -10.20
C GLY A 49 5.03 -9.15 -9.19
N ALA A 50 5.72 -8.34 -8.38
CA ALA A 50 5.07 -7.41 -7.46
C ALA A 50 4.27 -6.33 -8.20
N MET A 51 4.79 -5.79 -9.31
CA MET A 51 4.07 -4.82 -10.16
C MET A 51 2.82 -5.43 -10.80
N LEU A 52 2.89 -6.68 -11.26
CA LEU A 52 1.72 -7.38 -11.82
C LEU A 52 0.64 -7.61 -10.75
N ILE A 53 1.03 -8.07 -9.56
CA ILE A 53 0.09 -8.25 -8.44
C ILE A 53 -0.52 -6.92 -8.03
N ALA A 54 0.28 -5.86 -7.93
CA ALA A 54 -0.18 -4.51 -7.63
C ALA A 54 -1.17 -3.99 -8.67
N CYS A 55 -0.86 -4.16 -9.96
CA CYS A 55 -1.73 -3.80 -11.08
C CYS A 55 -3.07 -4.54 -11.00
N LEU A 56 -3.04 -5.86 -10.84
CA LEU A 56 -4.26 -6.67 -10.72
C LEU A 56 -5.09 -6.28 -9.50
N SER A 57 -4.44 -6.07 -8.36
CA SER A 57 -5.14 -5.62 -7.13
C SER A 57 -5.79 -4.26 -7.31
N GLY A 58 -5.06 -3.30 -7.91
CA GLY A 58 -5.58 -1.97 -8.20
C GLY A 58 -6.77 -2.02 -9.15
N LEU A 59 -6.64 -2.74 -10.28
CA LEU A 59 -7.73 -2.92 -11.23
C LEU A 59 -8.97 -3.59 -10.62
N THR A 60 -8.77 -4.55 -9.73
CA THR A 60 -9.88 -5.21 -9.03
C THR A 60 -10.66 -4.20 -8.18
N ILE A 61 -9.96 -3.35 -7.44
CA ILE A 61 -10.59 -2.29 -6.64
C ILE A 61 -11.27 -1.26 -7.54
N ASP A 62 -10.58 -0.79 -8.59
CA ASP A 62 -11.13 0.19 -9.54
C ASP A 62 -12.43 -0.31 -10.19
N PHE A 63 -12.44 -1.57 -10.58
CA PHE A 63 -13.59 -2.17 -11.25
C PHE A 63 -14.80 -2.35 -10.32
N LEU A 64 -14.53 -2.66 -9.04
CA LEU A 64 -15.58 -3.01 -8.08
C LEU A 64 -16.05 -1.84 -7.21
N SER A 65 -15.29 -0.74 -7.11
CA SER A 65 -15.64 0.36 -6.17
C SER A 65 -15.73 1.76 -6.79
N GLU A 66 -14.83 2.17 -7.65
CA GLU A 66 -14.65 3.62 -7.90
C GLU A 66 -15.15 4.14 -9.25
N GLY A 67 -15.56 3.31 -10.15
CA GLY A 67 -16.06 3.73 -11.47
C GLY A 67 -15.01 4.33 -12.42
N VAL A 68 -13.81 4.71 -11.91
CA VAL A 68 -12.68 5.20 -12.73
C VAL A 68 -11.63 4.09 -12.81
N ILE A 69 -11.71 3.31 -13.88
CA ILE A 69 -10.84 2.16 -14.09
C ILE A 69 -9.40 2.63 -14.28
N GLY A 70 -8.48 2.05 -13.50
CA GLY A 70 -7.05 2.23 -13.65
C GLY A 70 -6.40 3.22 -12.67
N LEU A 71 -7.16 3.95 -11.86
CA LEU A 71 -6.64 4.98 -10.96
C LEU A 71 -5.80 4.38 -9.82
N ASN A 72 -6.32 3.36 -9.14
CA ASN A 72 -5.58 2.63 -8.12
C ASN A 72 -4.43 1.82 -8.73
N ALA A 73 -4.65 1.19 -9.88
CA ALA A 73 -3.61 0.45 -10.58
C ALA A 73 -2.44 1.37 -10.97
N LEU A 74 -2.73 2.54 -11.56
CA LEU A 74 -1.72 3.54 -11.92
C LEU A 74 -0.89 3.98 -10.72
N SER A 75 -1.52 4.16 -9.57
CA SER A 75 -0.86 4.61 -8.33
C SER A 75 -0.07 3.50 -7.64
N LEU A 76 -0.50 2.23 -7.76
CA LEU A 76 0.17 1.09 -7.13
C LEU A 76 1.40 0.59 -7.87
N ILE A 77 1.45 0.70 -9.20
CA ILE A 77 2.59 0.25 -10.01
C ILE A 77 3.88 0.95 -9.60
N PRO A 78 3.94 2.29 -9.47
CA PRO A 78 5.13 2.99 -8.98
C PRO A 78 5.53 2.61 -7.56
N VAL A 79 4.55 2.33 -6.67
CA VAL A 79 4.82 1.84 -5.32
C VAL A 79 5.48 0.47 -5.35
N ALA A 80 4.99 -0.45 -6.19
CA ALA A 80 5.56 -1.77 -6.35
C ALA A 80 6.97 -1.72 -6.95
N TYR A 81 7.22 -0.80 -7.87
CA TYR A 81 8.55 -0.55 -8.44
C TYR A 81 9.52 0.01 -7.38
N ALA A 82 9.10 1.07 -6.67
CA ALA A 82 9.89 1.73 -5.64
C ALA A 82 10.14 0.85 -4.41
N ARG A 83 9.31 -0.19 -4.19
CA ARG A 83 9.34 -1.07 -3.02
C ARG A 83 10.75 -1.59 -2.70
N ASN A 84 11.46 -2.11 -3.69
CA ASN A 84 12.80 -2.66 -3.48
C ASN A 84 13.80 -1.56 -3.10
N GLY A 85 13.67 -0.36 -3.67
CA GLY A 85 14.46 0.81 -3.30
C GLY A 85 14.17 1.26 -1.87
N ILE A 86 12.89 1.33 -1.47
CA ILE A 86 12.46 1.69 -0.11
C ILE A 86 13.01 0.69 0.91
N ILE A 87 12.86 -0.62 0.62
CA ILE A 87 13.37 -1.68 1.50
C ILE A 87 14.90 -1.60 1.58
N GLY A 88 15.60 -1.44 0.47
CA GLY A 88 17.06 -1.31 0.45
C GLY A 88 17.58 -0.10 1.20
N LEU A 89 16.91 1.04 1.10
CA LEU A 89 17.28 2.30 1.74
C LEU A 89 17.09 2.24 3.26
N ILE A 90 16.01 1.62 3.74
CA ILE A 90 15.64 1.63 5.16
C ILE A 90 16.27 0.46 5.92
N PHE A 91 16.32 -0.73 5.30
CA PHE A 91 16.75 -1.97 5.95
C PHE A 91 18.17 -2.40 5.55
N GLY A 92 18.73 -1.78 4.50
CA GLY A 92 20.03 -2.16 3.97
C GLY A 92 19.99 -3.39 3.03
N PRO A 93 21.13 -3.68 2.36
CA PRO A 93 21.22 -4.76 1.37
C PRO A 93 21.12 -6.17 2.00
N GLU A 94 21.32 -6.30 3.30
CA GLU A 94 21.35 -7.60 4.00
C GLU A 94 20.02 -8.36 3.93
N LEU A 95 18.89 -7.66 3.92
CA LEU A 95 17.56 -8.27 3.81
C LEU A 95 17.37 -8.99 2.47
N PHE A 96 17.90 -8.42 1.39
CA PHE A 96 17.87 -9.06 0.07
C PHE A 96 18.81 -10.25 -0.01
N ALA A 97 19.99 -10.17 0.62
CA ALA A 97 20.97 -11.26 0.63
C ALA A 97 20.42 -12.50 1.35
N ARG A 98 19.64 -12.31 2.40
CA ARG A 98 19.01 -13.40 3.17
C ARG A 98 17.71 -13.91 2.58
N LYS A 99 17.13 -13.25 1.56
CA LYS A 99 15.79 -13.53 0.99
C LYS A 99 14.70 -13.69 2.06
N GLU A 100 14.82 -12.91 3.14
CA GLU A 100 13.89 -12.93 4.25
C GLU A 100 12.68 -12.08 3.92
N ASP A 101 11.48 -12.60 4.25
CA ASP A 101 10.23 -11.87 4.08
C ASP A 101 10.13 -10.74 5.11
N PHE A 102 9.46 -9.68 4.70
CA PHE A 102 9.19 -8.50 5.52
C PHE A 102 8.43 -8.87 6.81
N SER A 103 9.00 -8.60 7.98
CA SER A 103 8.39 -8.89 9.27
C SER A 103 8.70 -7.77 10.28
N VAL A 104 7.66 -7.30 10.98
CA VAL A 104 7.77 -6.23 11.99
C VAL A 104 8.69 -6.63 13.14
N GLY A 105 8.60 -7.87 13.61
CA GLY A 105 9.36 -8.36 14.75
C GLY A 105 10.87 -8.42 14.53
N ARG A 106 11.31 -8.53 13.28
CA ARG A 106 12.75 -8.60 12.92
C ARG A 106 13.31 -7.25 12.47
N CYS A 107 12.50 -6.47 11.78
CA CYS A 107 12.95 -5.24 11.14
C CYS A 107 12.91 -4.01 12.05
N GLY A 108 12.19 -4.08 13.17
CA GLY A 108 11.94 -2.96 14.07
C GLY A 108 10.80 -2.06 13.60
N PHE A 109 9.90 -1.72 14.52
CA PHE A 109 8.67 -0.98 14.25
C PHE A 109 8.91 0.36 13.52
N GLY A 110 9.93 1.14 13.95
CA GLY A 110 10.22 2.45 13.35
C GLY A 110 10.61 2.39 11.88
N LYS A 111 11.45 1.42 11.49
CA LYS A 111 11.86 1.22 10.10
C LYS A 111 10.68 0.79 9.23
N VAL A 112 9.84 -0.08 9.75
CA VAL A 112 8.63 -0.55 9.07
C VAL A 112 7.63 0.58 8.87
N ALA A 113 7.40 1.40 9.91
CA ALA A 113 6.54 2.57 9.84
C ALA A 113 7.04 3.59 8.80
N MET A 114 8.37 3.81 8.70
CA MET A 114 8.97 4.69 7.71
C MET A 114 8.80 4.16 6.28
N ALA A 115 9.00 2.86 6.06
CA ALA A 115 8.77 2.23 4.76
C ALA A 115 7.31 2.36 4.31
N LEU A 116 6.39 2.14 5.24
CA LEU A 116 4.96 2.28 5.03
C LEU A 116 4.57 3.74 4.72
N PHE A 117 5.12 4.70 5.47
CA PHE A 117 4.89 6.12 5.23
C PHE A 117 5.32 6.54 3.83
N LEU A 118 6.54 6.14 3.39
CA LEU A 118 7.03 6.44 2.04
C LEU A 118 6.17 5.80 0.95
N SER A 119 5.75 4.56 1.15
CA SER A 119 4.88 3.85 0.20
C SER A 119 3.51 4.50 0.07
N LEU A 120 2.91 4.91 1.19
CA LEU A 120 1.65 5.66 1.23
C LEU A 120 1.78 7.02 0.56
N LEU A 121 2.87 7.73 0.82
CA LEU A 121 3.13 9.05 0.24
C LEU A 121 3.22 8.96 -1.28
N ILE A 122 4.00 8.02 -1.83
CA ILE A 122 4.11 7.81 -3.29
C ILE A 122 2.72 7.51 -3.88
N PHE A 123 1.98 6.59 -3.27
CA PHE A 123 0.64 6.23 -3.72
C PHE A 123 -0.31 7.43 -3.75
N LEU A 124 -0.45 8.13 -2.62
CA LEU A 124 -1.41 9.22 -2.45
C LEU A 124 -1.07 10.42 -3.34
N VAL A 125 0.21 10.74 -3.53
CA VAL A 125 0.61 11.82 -4.45
C VAL A 125 0.13 11.51 -5.85
N ILE A 126 0.38 10.32 -6.36
CA ILE A 126 -0.01 9.93 -7.73
C ILE A 126 -1.53 9.85 -7.85
N TYR A 127 -2.18 9.20 -6.87
CA TYR A 127 -3.63 9.03 -6.84
C TYR A 127 -4.39 10.36 -6.84
N ILE A 128 -4.06 11.26 -5.90
CA ILE A 128 -4.77 12.54 -5.75
C ILE A 128 -4.53 13.44 -6.96
N TRP A 129 -3.33 13.41 -7.53
CA TRP A 129 -3.02 14.18 -8.73
C TRP A 129 -3.74 13.65 -9.96
N ALA A 130 -3.78 12.34 -10.14
CA ALA A 130 -4.50 11.69 -11.24
C ALA A 130 -6.02 11.85 -11.10
N ASP A 131 -6.59 11.68 -9.89
CA ASP A 131 -8.02 11.89 -9.62
C ASP A 131 -8.45 13.35 -9.84
N GLY A 132 -7.58 14.29 -9.51
CA GLY A 132 -7.82 15.71 -9.74
C GLY A 132 -7.72 16.14 -11.20
N ALA A 133 -7.01 15.41 -12.06
CA ALA A 133 -6.75 15.72 -13.47
C ALA A 133 -6.43 17.19 -13.76
N GLY A 134 -5.79 17.90 -12.80
CA GLY A 134 -5.47 19.33 -12.91
C GLY A 134 -6.66 20.29 -12.70
N THR A 135 -7.86 19.80 -12.42
CA THR A 135 -9.06 20.65 -12.27
C THR A 135 -9.24 21.23 -10.87
N ARG A 136 -8.61 20.60 -9.85
CA ARG A 136 -8.74 21.03 -8.44
C ARG A 136 -7.59 21.95 -8.03
N PRO A 137 -7.86 22.97 -7.16
CA PRO A 137 -6.82 23.86 -6.67
C PRO A 137 -5.76 23.10 -5.83
N LEU A 138 -4.51 23.52 -5.94
CA LEU A 138 -3.36 22.85 -5.30
C LEU A 138 -3.50 22.76 -3.77
N TRP A 139 -4.07 23.79 -3.12
CA TRP A 139 -4.25 23.78 -1.67
C TRP A 139 -5.24 22.70 -1.21
N PHE A 140 -6.28 22.43 -2.01
CA PHE A 140 -7.26 21.37 -1.76
C PHE A 140 -6.61 19.99 -1.85
N ASN A 141 -5.81 19.78 -2.90
CA ASN A 141 -5.06 18.53 -3.08
C ASN A 141 -4.06 18.30 -1.93
N GLY A 142 -3.40 19.36 -1.46
CA GLY A 142 -2.48 19.30 -0.31
C GLY A 142 -3.19 18.93 0.99
N LEU A 143 -4.34 19.52 1.28
CA LEU A 143 -5.14 19.20 2.46
C LEU A 143 -5.66 17.75 2.40
N ARG A 144 -6.17 17.34 1.24
CA ARG A 144 -6.63 15.98 0.99
C ARG A 144 -5.51 14.97 1.17
N LEU A 145 -4.31 15.28 0.66
CA LEU A 145 -3.13 14.44 0.81
C LEU A 145 -2.75 14.26 2.28
N GLY A 146 -2.65 15.35 3.04
CA GLY A 146 -2.31 15.30 4.46
C GLY A 146 -3.31 14.51 5.28
N ALA A 147 -4.62 14.79 5.12
CA ALA A 147 -5.67 14.08 5.83
C ALA A 147 -5.72 12.60 5.47
N SER A 148 -5.65 12.27 4.18
CA SER A 148 -5.65 10.89 3.70
C SER A 148 -4.42 10.11 4.15
N LEU A 149 -3.24 10.76 4.19
CA LEU A 149 -2.00 10.15 4.63
C LEU A 149 -2.07 9.76 6.11
N VAL A 150 -2.53 10.65 6.99
CA VAL A 150 -2.67 10.37 8.42
C VAL A 150 -3.67 9.25 8.65
N ALA A 151 -4.85 9.33 8.04
CA ALA A 151 -5.91 8.34 8.21
C ALA A 151 -5.48 6.95 7.66
N SER A 152 -4.95 6.91 6.44
CA SER A 152 -4.48 5.66 5.83
C SER A 152 -3.29 5.06 6.55
N PHE A 153 -2.40 5.89 7.12
CA PHE A 153 -1.24 5.43 7.89
C PHE A 153 -1.68 4.68 9.15
N ILE A 154 -2.64 5.22 9.90
CA ILE A 154 -3.18 4.58 11.12
C ILE A 154 -3.82 3.23 10.76
N VAL A 155 -4.70 3.21 9.75
CA VAL A 155 -5.38 1.99 9.32
C VAL A 155 -4.38 0.95 8.79
N SER A 156 -3.37 1.38 8.02
CA SER A 156 -2.33 0.50 7.49
C SER A 156 -1.44 -0.09 8.58
N LEU A 157 -1.15 0.64 9.66
CA LEU A 157 -0.43 0.09 10.82
C LEU A 157 -1.23 -1.03 11.50
N LEU A 158 -2.54 -0.89 11.62
CA LEU A 158 -3.40 -1.92 12.20
C LEU A 158 -3.42 -3.18 11.33
N THR A 159 -3.48 -3.03 10.01
CA THR A 159 -3.50 -4.17 9.07
C THR A 159 -2.16 -4.86 8.90
N LEU A 160 -1.06 -4.19 9.24
CA LEU A 160 0.29 -4.73 9.14
C LEU A 160 0.46 -6.01 9.98
N GLY A 161 -0.16 -6.09 11.15
CA GLY A 161 -0.15 -7.27 12.01
C GLY A 161 -0.75 -8.53 11.37
N ALA A 162 -1.70 -8.36 10.45
CA ALA A 162 -2.32 -9.46 9.72
C ALA A 162 -1.44 -10.02 8.58
N LEU A 163 -0.70 -9.14 7.89
CA LEU A 163 0.16 -9.53 6.77
C LEU A 163 1.56 -9.99 7.17
N ALA A 164 2.09 -9.40 8.22
CA ALA A 164 3.43 -9.66 8.73
C ALA A 164 3.38 -10.13 10.19
N PRO A 165 2.80 -11.30 10.49
CA PRO A 165 2.71 -11.80 11.85
C PRO A 165 4.09 -11.98 12.46
N ASP A 166 4.23 -11.61 13.73
CA ASP A 166 5.48 -11.78 14.48
C ASP A 166 5.77 -13.29 14.65
N PRO A 167 6.93 -13.78 14.20
CA PRO A 167 7.30 -15.18 14.36
C PRO A 167 7.54 -15.62 15.83
N ARG A 168 7.34 -14.71 16.79
CA ARG A 168 7.49 -14.96 18.23
C ARG A 168 6.18 -15.28 18.97
N LYS A 169 5.06 -15.32 18.23
CA LYS A 169 3.77 -15.77 18.78
C LYS A 169 3.35 -17.10 18.19
#